data_ce29de1af7b01ca4b1f5f100e67ed8f9
#
_entry.id   ce29de1af7b01ca4b1f5f100e67ed8f9
#
_cell.length_a   1.000
_cell.length_b   1.000
_cell.length_c   1.000
_cell.angle_alpha   90.00
_cell.angle_beta   90.00
_cell.angle_gamma   90.00
#
_symmetry.space_group_name_H-M   'P 1'
#
loop_
_entity.id
_entity.type
_entity.pdbx_description
1 polymer ?
#
loop_
_entity_poly.entity_id
_entity_poly.type
_entity_poly.pdbx_seq_one_letter_code
_entity_poly.pdbx_strand_id
1 'polypeptide(L)'
;MYNISKFCAQIQPTRFLRISQLQTNELHRLSICNILAVYWPYQSRQQRLMCSLQRAVRVNTFESERQYSTVIAQKTPAKKKMAKLTEQERSELLQPLLAAGWSLVDNRDAIYKEYLFSDFNAAFSFMSGVALLAEKLNHHPEWFNVYNKVQVTLSTHDVAGLSAKDIRVAKYMEEQAKRLL
;
A
#
# COMPACT_ATOMS: atom_id res chain seq x y z
N MET A 1 2.05 -18.90 -8.07
CA MET A 1 0.58 -18.68 -8.07
C MET A 1 -0.05 -19.59 -7.05
N TYR A 2 -0.20 -19.15 -5.81
CA TYR A 2 -0.91 -19.88 -4.77
C TYR A 2 -2.38 -19.43 -4.75
N ASN A 3 -3.25 -20.39 -4.94
CA ASN A 3 -4.69 -20.21 -5.14
C ASN A 3 -5.39 -20.04 -3.78
N ILE A 4 -5.82 -18.82 -3.45
CA ILE A 4 -6.49 -18.43 -2.18
C ILE A 4 -7.98 -18.84 -2.15
N SER A 5 -8.49 -19.51 -3.19
CA SER A 5 -9.93 -19.81 -3.31
C SER A 5 -10.43 -21.05 -2.56
N LYS A 6 -9.62 -21.71 -1.73
CA LYS A 6 -10.02 -22.95 -1.04
C LYS A 6 -10.23 -22.87 0.48
N PHE A 7 -10.21 -21.66 1.07
CA PHE A 7 -10.34 -21.55 2.55
C PHE A 7 -11.69 -21.04 3.07
N CYS A 8 -12.69 -20.85 2.21
CA CYS A 8 -13.99 -20.31 2.61
C CYS A 8 -15.16 -21.33 2.59
N ALA A 9 -14.90 -22.62 2.53
CA ALA A 9 -15.93 -23.64 2.36
C ALA A 9 -15.98 -24.71 3.47
N GLN A 10 -15.71 -24.34 4.72
CA GLN A 10 -15.86 -25.29 5.84
C GLN A 10 -16.39 -24.66 7.13
N ILE A 11 -17.47 -23.90 7.04
CA ILE A 11 -18.33 -23.67 8.20
C ILE A 11 -19.65 -24.38 7.89
N GLN A 12 -19.70 -25.64 8.26
CA GLN A 12 -20.92 -26.42 8.28
C GLN A 12 -21.84 -25.87 9.39
N PRO A 13 -23.10 -25.58 9.11
CA PRO A 13 -24.07 -25.27 10.16
C PRO A 13 -24.33 -26.55 10.97
N THR A 14 -23.87 -26.53 12.20
CA THR A 14 -24.12 -27.61 13.16
C THR A 14 -25.61 -27.82 13.39
N ARG A 15 -26.05 -28.99 13.01
CA ARG A 15 -27.13 -29.81 13.55
C ARG A 15 -28.31 -29.07 14.20
N PHE A 16 -29.34 -28.85 13.40
CA PHE A 16 -30.69 -28.83 13.92
C PHE A 16 -31.01 -30.21 14.50
N LEU A 17 -31.05 -30.31 15.82
CA LEU A 17 -31.53 -31.46 16.53
C LEU A 17 -33.02 -31.68 16.18
N ARG A 18 -33.28 -32.77 15.52
CA ARG A 18 -34.62 -33.29 15.28
C ARG A 18 -35.21 -33.72 16.62
N ILE A 19 -36.07 -32.85 17.19
CA ILE A 19 -36.92 -33.24 18.35
C ILE A 19 -38.14 -33.92 17.75
N SER A 20 -38.06 -35.21 17.59
CA SER A 20 -39.19 -36.06 17.35
C SER A 20 -39.28 -37.02 18.53
N GLN A 21 -40.48 -37.01 19.17
CA GLN A 21 -40.96 -37.89 20.23
C GLN A 21 -40.49 -37.64 21.66
N LEU A 22 -41.27 -36.79 22.36
CA LEU A 22 -41.54 -37.01 23.77
C LEU A 22 -43.00 -36.62 24.02
N GLN A 23 -43.78 -37.63 24.44
CA GLN A 23 -45.15 -37.47 24.86
C GLN A 23 -45.23 -36.49 26.01
N THR A 24 -46.06 -35.49 25.86
CA THR A 24 -46.15 -34.33 26.72
C THR A 24 -47.20 -34.52 27.84
N ASN A 25 -46.78 -34.37 29.06
CA ASN A 25 -47.68 -34.00 30.14
C ASN A 25 -48.06 -32.52 30.03
N GLU A 26 -49.34 -32.18 30.08
CA GLU A 26 -49.90 -30.85 29.83
C GLU A 26 -49.34 -29.71 30.74
N LEU A 27 -48.75 -30.04 31.86
CA LEU A 27 -48.17 -29.07 32.80
C LEU A 27 -46.89 -28.40 32.30
N HIS A 28 -46.18 -28.95 31.34
CA HIS A 28 -44.98 -28.35 30.73
C HIS A 28 -45.30 -27.32 29.63
N ARG A 29 -46.50 -27.36 29.03
CA ARG A 29 -46.91 -26.44 27.96
C ARG A 29 -47.06 -24.98 28.44
N LEU A 30 -47.54 -24.76 29.65
CA LEU A 30 -47.77 -23.43 30.22
C LEU A 30 -46.46 -22.72 30.60
N SER A 31 -45.42 -23.47 30.99
CA SER A 31 -44.13 -22.91 31.38
C SER A 31 -43.31 -22.41 30.17
N ILE A 32 -43.35 -23.14 29.04
CA ILE A 32 -42.58 -22.76 27.81
C ILE A 32 -43.22 -21.54 27.11
N CYS A 33 -44.58 -21.46 27.09
CA CYS A 33 -45.28 -20.30 26.52
C CYS A 33 -44.98 -19.01 27.29
N ASN A 34 -44.86 -19.06 28.60
CA ASN A 34 -44.51 -17.88 29.40
C ASN A 34 -43.06 -17.43 29.22
N ILE A 35 -42.11 -18.35 29.04
CA ILE A 35 -40.69 -18.02 28.77
C ILE A 35 -40.56 -17.42 27.38
N LEU A 36 -41.25 -17.93 26.39
CA LEU A 36 -41.21 -17.40 25.02
C LEU A 36 -41.89 -16.02 24.90
N ALA A 37 -42.96 -15.78 25.67
CA ALA A 37 -43.67 -14.49 25.68
C ALA A 37 -42.82 -13.34 26.30
N VAL A 38 -41.92 -13.66 27.22
CA VAL A 38 -40.97 -12.68 27.78
C VAL A 38 -39.72 -12.49 26.94
N TYR A 39 -39.23 -13.56 26.27
CA TYR A 39 -38.01 -13.51 25.46
C TYR A 39 -38.23 -12.86 24.09
N TRP A 40 -39.39 -13.04 23.47
CA TRP A 40 -39.70 -12.50 22.15
C TRP A 40 -39.66 -10.96 22.04
N PRO A 41 -40.23 -10.19 22.98
CA PRO A 41 -40.15 -8.74 22.97
C PRO A 41 -38.72 -8.22 23.19
N TYR A 42 -37.90 -8.97 23.97
CA TYR A 42 -36.54 -8.58 24.29
C TYR A 42 -35.62 -8.70 23.02
N GLN A 43 -35.74 -9.76 22.24
CA GLN A 43 -34.98 -9.93 21.01
C GLN A 43 -35.37 -8.91 19.92
N SER A 44 -36.66 -8.61 19.79
CA SER A 44 -37.12 -7.60 18.83
C SER A 44 -36.65 -6.18 19.17
N ARG A 45 -36.49 -5.89 20.44
CA ARG A 45 -35.95 -4.62 20.93
C ARG A 45 -34.44 -4.51 20.69
N GLN A 46 -33.68 -5.58 20.91
CA GLN A 46 -32.26 -5.67 20.61
C GLN A 46 -32.01 -5.55 19.11
N GLN A 47 -32.75 -6.21 18.25
CA GLN A 47 -32.64 -6.10 16.81
C GLN A 47 -32.95 -4.68 16.30
N ARG A 48 -33.94 -3.99 16.86
CA ARG A 48 -34.24 -2.59 16.50
C ARG A 48 -33.12 -1.64 16.92
N LEU A 49 -32.53 -1.84 18.10
CA LEU A 49 -31.37 -1.07 18.55
C LEU A 49 -30.13 -1.32 17.67
N MET A 50 -29.85 -2.56 17.31
CA MET A 50 -28.75 -2.89 16.41
C MET A 50 -28.95 -2.30 15.02
N CYS A 51 -30.16 -2.35 14.46
CA CYS A 51 -30.47 -1.71 13.17
C CYS A 51 -30.35 -0.18 13.23
N SER A 52 -30.71 0.46 14.33
CA SER A 52 -30.57 1.91 14.47
C SER A 52 -29.10 2.33 14.59
N LEU A 53 -28.31 1.57 15.36
CA LEU A 53 -26.86 1.78 15.46
C LEU A 53 -26.13 1.55 14.12
N GLN A 54 -26.49 0.51 13.38
CA GLN A 54 -25.91 0.24 12.05
C GLN A 54 -26.27 1.34 11.03
N ARG A 55 -27.49 1.94 11.11
CA ARG A 55 -27.84 3.10 10.29
C ARG A 55 -27.03 4.33 10.67
N ALA A 56 -26.86 4.62 11.94
CA ALA A 56 -26.08 5.77 12.41
C ALA A 56 -24.60 5.66 12.00
N VAL A 57 -24.02 4.46 12.13
CA VAL A 57 -22.64 4.19 11.70
C VAL A 57 -22.50 4.36 10.17
N ARG A 58 -23.46 3.85 9.36
CA ARG A 58 -23.40 4.00 7.88
C ARG A 58 -23.52 5.46 7.44
N VAL A 59 -24.34 6.28 8.11
CA VAL A 59 -24.47 7.69 7.75
C VAL A 59 -23.16 8.44 8.04
N ASN A 60 -22.54 8.18 9.19
CA ASN A 60 -21.29 8.84 9.58
C ASN A 60 -20.10 8.42 8.69
N THR A 61 -20.02 7.15 8.26
CA THR A 61 -18.96 6.70 7.34
C THR A 61 -19.13 7.29 5.95
N PHE A 62 -20.35 7.40 5.44
CA PHE A 62 -20.63 7.98 4.13
C PHE A 62 -20.33 9.50 4.07
N GLU A 63 -20.65 10.24 5.14
CA GLU A 63 -20.33 11.67 5.27
C GLU A 63 -18.80 11.89 5.35
N SER A 64 -18.10 11.06 6.10
CA SER A 64 -16.64 11.08 6.23
C SER A 64 -15.95 10.77 4.91
N GLU A 65 -16.40 9.78 4.16
CA GLU A 65 -15.86 9.44 2.84
C GLU A 65 -16.10 10.57 1.82
N ARG A 66 -17.26 11.23 1.87
CA ARG A 66 -17.55 12.36 1.00
C ARG A 66 -16.64 13.55 1.30
N GLN A 67 -16.41 13.88 2.57
CA GLN A 67 -15.48 14.94 2.98
C GLN A 67 -14.03 14.60 2.60
N TYR A 68 -13.59 13.34 2.77
CA TYR A 68 -12.27 12.88 2.36
C TYR A 68 -12.07 13.01 0.85
N SER A 69 -13.04 12.62 0.06
CA SER A 69 -13.00 12.71 -1.41
C SER A 69 -12.92 14.17 -1.88
N THR A 70 -13.64 15.08 -1.22
CA THR A 70 -13.65 16.51 -1.57
C THR A 70 -12.32 17.19 -1.23
N VAL A 71 -11.70 16.82 -0.10
CA VAL A 71 -10.39 17.36 0.31
C VAL A 71 -9.27 16.85 -0.60
N ILE A 72 -9.34 15.60 -1.07
CA ILE A 72 -8.34 15.06 -2.01
C ILE A 72 -8.48 15.69 -3.41
N ALA A 73 -9.72 15.93 -3.87
CA ALA A 73 -9.97 16.53 -5.17
C ALA A 73 -9.46 17.98 -5.30
N GLN A 74 -9.33 18.70 -4.18
CA GLN A 74 -8.86 20.10 -4.17
C GLN A 74 -7.33 20.25 -4.10
N LYS A 75 -6.56 19.17 -3.95
CA LYS A 75 -5.12 19.21 -3.66
C LYS A 75 -4.23 18.51 -4.67
N THR A 76 -4.71 18.27 -5.89
CA THR A 76 -3.81 17.84 -6.97
C THR A 76 -3.17 19.08 -7.60
N PRO A 77 -1.91 19.44 -7.28
CA PRO A 77 -1.21 20.46 -8.03
C PRO A 77 -1.14 20.02 -9.49
N ALA A 78 -1.45 20.93 -10.40
CA ALA A 78 -1.33 20.66 -11.85
C ALA A 78 0.02 19.99 -12.10
N LYS A 79 0.01 18.81 -12.74
CA LYS A 79 1.24 18.07 -13.09
C LYS A 79 2.14 19.00 -13.88
N LYS A 80 3.15 19.58 -13.23
CA LYS A 80 4.19 20.38 -13.90
C LYS A 80 4.77 19.49 -14.99
N LYS A 81 4.67 19.93 -16.25
CA LYS A 81 5.21 19.18 -17.39
C LYS A 81 6.69 18.89 -17.10
N MET A 82 7.06 17.64 -17.14
CA MET A 82 8.46 17.23 -16.95
C MET A 82 9.31 17.87 -18.03
N ALA A 83 10.43 18.45 -17.65
CA ALA A 83 11.38 19.05 -18.55
C ALA A 83 12.76 18.40 -18.37
N LYS A 84 13.50 18.32 -19.46
CA LYS A 84 14.91 17.95 -19.46
C LYS A 84 15.71 19.01 -18.70
N LEU A 85 16.78 18.61 -18.02
CA LEU A 85 17.69 19.55 -17.36
C LEU A 85 18.33 20.50 -18.39
N THR A 86 18.31 21.79 -18.08
CA THR A 86 19.03 22.81 -18.82
C THR A 86 20.54 22.67 -18.58
N GLU A 87 21.38 23.23 -19.45
CA GLU A 87 22.84 23.19 -19.29
C GLU A 87 23.31 23.83 -17.97
N GLN A 88 22.64 24.89 -17.53
CA GLN A 88 22.93 25.52 -16.25
C GLN A 88 22.59 24.59 -15.08
N GLU A 89 21.41 23.97 -15.07
CA GLU A 89 21.02 23.00 -14.05
C GLU A 89 21.94 21.77 -14.07
N ARG A 90 22.42 21.35 -15.24
CA ARG A 90 23.41 20.26 -15.35
C ARG A 90 24.71 20.66 -14.65
N SER A 91 25.26 21.81 -14.93
CA SER A 91 26.52 22.24 -14.32
C SER A 91 26.42 22.36 -12.79
N GLU A 92 25.27 22.76 -12.26
CA GLU A 92 25.07 22.95 -10.81
C GLU A 92 24.71 21.64 -10.10
N LEU A 93 23.82 20.81 -10.69
CA LEU A 93 23.21 19.65 -10.01
C LEU A 93 23.94 18.35 -10.24
N LEU A 94 24.62 18.17 -11.39
CA LEU A 94 25.40 16.97 -11.69
C LEU A 94 26.79 16.99 -11.06
N GLN A 95 27.45 18.13 -10.92
CA GLN A 95 28.80 18.19 -10.34
C GLN A 95 28.93 17.50 -8.98
N PRO A 96 28.03 17.73 -8.02
CA PRO A 96 28.09 17.03 -6.74
C PRO A 96 27.91 15.51 -6.87
N LEU A 97 27.13 15.04 -7.84
CA LEU A 97 26.92 13.62 -8.08
C LEU A 97 28.16 13.00 -8.78
N LEU A 98 28.76 13.69 -9.74
CA LEU A 98 30.00 13.25 -10.36
C LEU A 98 31.12 13.14 -9.33
N ALA A 99 31.24 14.12 -8.43
CA ALA A 99 32.17 14.07 -7.32
C ALA A 99 31.89 12.92 -6.34
N ALA A 100 30.64 12.49 -6.21
CA ALA A 100 30.24 11.33 -5.42
C ALA A 100 30.43 9.99 -6.15
N GLY A 101 31.04 9.98 -7.36
CA GLY A 101 31.36 8.77 -8.11
C GLY A 101 30.31 8.33 -9.13
N TRP A 102 29.34 9.19 -9.47
CA TRP A 102 28.50 8.96 -10.65
C TRP A 102 29.27 9.29 -11.93
N SER A 103 28.94 8.61 -13.01
CA SER A 103 29.49 8.85 -14.36
C SER A 103 28.37 9.08 -15.37
N LEU A 104 28.67 9.82 -16.42
CA LEU A 104 27.79 9.90 -17.59
C LEU A 104 27.90 8.63 -18.41
N VAL A 105 26.79 8.18 -18.96
CA VAL A 105 26.74 7.01 -19.86
C VAL A 105 27.05 7.45 -21.29
N ASP A 106 27.93 6.73 -21.98
CA ASP A 106 28.23 7.00 -23.36
C ASP A 106 27.00 6.79 -24.27
N ASN A 107 26.86 7.65 -25.27
CA ASN A 107 25.80 7.60 -26.29
C ASN A 107 24.35 7.69 -25.71
N ARG A 108 24.18 8.03 -24.42
CA ARG A 108 22.89 8.14 -23.76
C ARG A 108 22.92 9.25 -22.71
N ASP A 109 21.88 10.09 -22.68
CA ASP A 109 21.73 11.10 -21.64
C ASP A 109 21.23 10.44 -20.34
N ALA A 110 22.15 9.84 -19.60
CA ALA A 110 21.93 9.09 -18.39
C ALA A 110 23.13 9.18 -17.44
N ILE A 111 22.92 8.94 -16.15
CA ILE A 111 23.99 8.80 -15.16
C ILE A 111 24.03 7.37 -14.61
N TYR A 112 25.24 6.89 -14.34
CA TYR A 112 25.52 5.54 -13.85
C TYR A 112 26.37 5.57 -12.61
N LYS A 113 26.10 4.65 -11.68
CA LYS A 113 26.96 4.35 -10.53
C LYS A 113 26.85 2.89 -10.11
N GLU A 114 27.98 2.35 -9.63
CA GLU A 114 28.05 1.04 -8.97
C GLU A 114 28.23 1.23 -7.46
N TYR A 115 27.44 0.52 -6.68
CA TYR A 115 27.55 0.42 -5.22
C TYR A 115 28.01 -0.98 -4.83
N LEU A 116 28.96 -1.07 -3.92
CA LEU A 116 29.45 -2.32 -3.35
C LEU A 116 29.20 -2.32 -1.86
N PHE A 117 28.26 -3.13 -1.40
CA PHE A 117 27.85 -3.25 0.00
C PHE A 117 28.63 -4.37 0.70
N SER A 118 28.46 -4.48 2.05
CA SER A 118 29.07 -5.54 2.84
C SER A 118 28.55 -6.94 2.47
N ASP A 119 27.25 -7.04 2.23
CA ASP A 119 26.56 -8.29 1.92
C ASP A 119 25.28 -8.07 1.08
N PHE A 120 24.58 -9.16 0.78
CA PHE A 120 23.31 -9.13 0.05
C PHE A 120 22.19 -8.41 0.82
N ASN A 121 22.14 -8.55 2.16
CA ASN A 121 21.10 -7.92 2.96
C ASN A 121 21.20 -6.39 2.90
N ALA A 122 22.42 -5.85 2.99
CA ALA A 122 22.69 -4.42 2.87
C ALA A 122 22.32 -3.93 1.44
N ALA A 123 22.73 -4.66 0.40
CA ALA A 123 22.39 -4.34 -0.99
C ALA A 123 20.85 -4.35 -1.22
N PHE A 124 20.17 -5.38 -0.73
CA PHE A 124 18.72 -5.49 -0.90
C PHE A 124 17.94 -4.48 -0.05
N SER A 125 18.43 -4.15 1.15
CA SER A 125 17.86 -3.07 1.97
C SER A 125 17.96 -1.71 1.29
N PHE A 126 19.11 -1.42 0.67
CA PHE A 126 19.30 -0.23 -0.17
C PHE A 126 18.29 -0.19 -1.31
N MET A 127 18.20 -1.27 -2.10
CA MET A 127 17.27 -1.35 -3.22
C MET A 127 15.81 -1.18 -2.78
N SER A 128 15.41 -1.81 -1.68
CA SER A 128 14.05 -1.71 -1.13
C SER A 128 13.71 -0.28 -0.71
N GLY A 129 14.63 0.41 -0.03
CA GLY A 129 14.45 1.80 0.37
C GLY A 129 14.33 2.74 -0.82
N VAL A 130 15.17 2.53 -1.85
CA VAL A 130 15.11 3.29 -3.10
C VAL A 130 13.82 3.02 -3.87
N ALA A 131 13.35 1.77 -3.92
CA ALA A 131 12.12 1.39 -4.61
C ALA A 131 10.90 2.15 -4.08
N LEU A 132 10.79 2.35 -2.77
CA LEU A 132 9.69 3.10 -2.16
C LEU A 132 9.67 4.58 -2.60
N LEU A 133 10.83 5.19 -2.74
CA LEU A 133 10.92 6.56 -3.26
C LEU A 133 10.64 6.61 -4.76
N ALA A 134 11.18 5.65 -5.52
CA ALA A 134 10.99 5.54 -6.96
C ALA A 134 9.49 5.45 -7.31
N GLU A 135 8.74 4.60 -6.58
CA GLU A 135 7.30 4.46 -6.74
C GLU A 135 6.56 5.77 -6.40
N LYS A 136 6.91 6.42 -5.28
CA LYS A 136 6.31 7.70 -4.89
C LYS A 136 6.52 8.81 -5.93
N LEU A 137 7.66 8.78 -6.63
CA LEU A 137 8.00 9.76 -7.68
C LEU A 137 7.48 9.36 -9.06
N ASN A 138 6.96 8.13 -9.19
CA ASN A 138 6.69 7.50 -10.48
C ASN A 138 7.90 7.67 -11.41
N HIS A 139 9.08 7.21 -10.92
CA HIS A 139 10.34 7.30 -11.62
C HIS A 139 11.27 6.18 -11.15
N HIS A 140 11.44 5.15 -11.99
CA HIS A 140 12.11 3.90 -11.63
C HIS A 140 13.52 3.87 -12.21
N PRO A 141 14.54 3.51 -11.40
CA PRO A 141 15.90 3.30 -11.89
C PRO A 141 16.00 2.04 -12.75
N GLU A 142 16.93 2.02 -13.68
CA GLU A 142 17.42 0.80 -14.27
C GLU A 142 18.52 0.28 -13.36
N TRP A 143 18.39 -0.92 -12.84
CA TRP A 143 19.40 -1.51 -11.98
C TRP A 143 19.64 -2.99 -12.24
N PHE A 144 20.87 -3.40 -11.91
CA PHE A 144 21.29 -4.78 -11.95
C PHE A 144 21.97 -5.13 -10.62
N ASN A 145 21.56 -6.22 -9.98
CA ASN A 145 22.11 -6.66 -8.72
C ASN A 145 22.73 -8.05 -8.83
N VAL A 146 23.95 -8.19 -8.34
CA VAL A 146 24.62 -9.46 -8.11
C VAL A 146 25.19 -9.47 -6.71
N TYR A 147 24.64 -10.30 -5.83
CA TYR A 147 25.02 -10.42 -4.43
C TYR A 147 25.06 -9.05 -3.74
N ASN A 148 26.25 -8.56 -3.37
CA ASN A 148 26.44 -7.29 -2.66
C ASN A 148 26.67 -6.08 -3.59
N LYS A 149 26.65 -6.29 -4.89
CA LYS A 149 26.88 -5.26 -5.90
C LYS A 149 25.58 -4.82 -6.54
N VAL A 150 25.34 -3.50 -6.59
CA VAL A 150 24.19 -2.89 -7.26
C VAL A 150 24.68 -1.86 -8.28
N GLN A 151 24.39 -2.10 -9.55
CA GLN A 151 24.63 -1.17 -10.64
C GLN A 151 23.34 -0.42 -10.94
N VAL A 152 23.42 0.91 -11.05
CA VAL A 152 22.26 1.76 -11.24
C VAL A 152 22.49 2.70 -12.40
N THR A 153 21.50 2.80 -13.28
CA THR A 153 21.43 3.81 -14.34
C THR A 153 20.14 4.63 -14.15
N LEU A 154 20.25 5.95 -14.23
CA LEU A 154 19.12 6.87 -14.13
C LEU A 154 18.99 7.68 -15.41
N SER A 155 17.77 7.71 -15.94
CA SER A 155 17.35 8.52 -17.08
C SER A 155 15.84 8.62 -17.11
N THR A 156 15.29 9.72 -17.57
CA THR A 156 13.84 9.94 -17.66
C THR A 156 13.37 9.69 -19.11
N HIS A 157 12.57 8.64 -19.29
CA HIS A 157 12.06 8.25 -20.62
C HIS A 157 11.21 9.35 -21.27
N ASP A 158 10.34 10.02 -20.49
CA ASP A 158 9.40 11.03 -20.99
C ASP A 158 10.10 12.22 -21.70
N VAL A 159 11.35 12.49 -21.34
CA VAL A 159 12.16 13.59 -21.90
C VAL A 159 13.38 13.11 -22.65
N ALA A 160 13.53 11.79 -22.81
CA ALA A 160 14.69 11.16 -23.44
C ALA A 160 16.03 11.70 -22.90
N GLY A 161 16.17 11.77 -21.58
CA GLY A 161 17.36 12.27 -20.92
C GLY A 161 17.19 12.58 -19.44
N LEU A 162 18.12 13.33 -18.88
CA LEU A 162 18.13 13.65 -17.46
C LEU A 162 17.12 14.74 -17.10
N SER A 163 16.43 14.55 -16.00
CA SER A 163 15.47 15.47 -15.40
C SER A 163 15.74 15.71 -13.89
N ALA A 164 14.98 16.57 -13.29
CA ALA A 164 15.05 16.81 -11.84
C ALA A 164 14.72 15.57 -11.00
N LYS A 165 13.99 14.58 -11.56
CA LYS A 165 13.70 13.31 -10.86
C LYS A 165 14.96 12.47 -10.72
N ASP A 166 15.78 12.37 -11.77
CA ASP A 166 17.04 11.62 -11.74
C ASP A 166 17.96 12.15 -10.64
N ILE A 167 18.11 13.47 -10.58
CA ILE A 167 18.91 14.15 -9.55
C ILE A 167 18.39 13.84 -8.13
N ARG A 168 17.05 13.87 -7.95
CA ARG A 168 16.44 13.61 -6.67
C ARG A 168 16.63 12.17 -6.22
N VAL A 169 16.46 11.21 -7.12
CA VAL A 169 16.69 9.79 -6.84
C VAL A 169 18.16 9.52 -6.55
N ALA A 170 19.08 10.07 -7.36
CA ALA A 170 20.53 9.92 -7.14
C ALA A 170 20.96 10.45 -5.76
N LYS A 171 20.52 11.64 -5.38
CA LYS A 171 20.79 12.20 -4.03
C LYS A 171 20.29 11.31 -2.91
N TYR A 172 19.07 10.79 -3.04
CA TYR A 172 18.51 9.86 -2.07
C TYR A 172 19.31 8.55 -1.99
N MET A 173 19.75 8.02 -3.14
CA MET A 173 20.62 6.85 -3.18
C MET A 173 21.92 7.07 -2.41
N GLU A 174 22.56 8.24 -2.56
CA GLU A 174 23.75 8.59 -1.80
C GLU A 174 23.49 8.60 -0.28
N GLU A 175 22.35 9.16 0.13
CA GLU A 175 21.98 9.20 1.55
C GLU A 175 21.70 7.80 2.11
N GLN A 176 21.04 6.94 1.35
CA GLN A 176 20.79 5.55 1.77
C GLN A 176 22.07 4.73 1.79
N ALA A 177 22.92 4.85 0.79
CA ALA A 177 24.19 4.14 0.71
C ALA A 177 25.12 4.45 1.88
N LYS A 178 25.23 5.73 2.27
CA LYS A 178 26.03 6.14 3.45
C LYS A 178 25.63 5.48 4.77
N ARG A 179 24.41 4.97 4.87
CA ARG A 179 23.93 4.29 6.09
C ARG A 179 24.20 2.79 6.08
N LEU A 180 24.51 2.22 4.91
CA LEU A 180 24.58 0.78 4.68
C LEU A 180 25.98 0.33 4.22
N LEU A 181 26.85 1.27 3.81
CA LEU A 181 28.27 1.06 3.53
C LEU A 181 29.09 1.20 4.81
#